data_5fe33459b68fd347dca4235f3a1d7eb6
#
_entry.id   5fe33459b68fd347dca4235f3a1d7eb6
#
_cell.length_a   1.000
_cell.length_b   1.000
_cell.length_c   1.000
_cell.angle_alpha   90.00
_cell.angle_beta   90.00
_cell.angle_gamma   90.00
#
_symmetry.space_group_name_H-M   'P 1'
#
loop_
_entity.id
_entity.type
_entity.pdbx_description
1 polymer ?
#
loop_
_entity_poly.entity_id
_entity_poly.type
_entity_poly.pdbx_seq_one_letter_code
_entity_poly.pdbx_strand_id
1 'polypeptide(L)'
;VGAIKGIGVAVKALDMPIVSGNVSLYNETDGSGILPTPTIGAVGLIADTDKAIVGVAREGHLAILIGETLGHLGQSALLAEVFNRIEGDAPPVDLTDEKKNGEFIRENSAWVTACTDLSDGGLALAAFEMAEEAGVGVSLDTDDTSELFGEDQARYLVACNFDQAEALMEHKDELAAAE
;
A
#
# COMPACT_ATOMS: atom_id res chain seq x y z
N VAL A 1 -13.29 10.90 -17.98
CA VAL A 1 -14.45 11.07 -17.06
C VAL A 1 -14.33 10.07 -15.90
N GLY A 2 -14.01 8.79 -16.16
CA GLY A 2 -13.90 7.76 -15.12
C GLY A 2 -12.86 8.10 -14.03
N ALA A 3 -11.63 8.44 -14.42
CA ALA A 3 -10.56 8.81 -13.49
C ALA A 3 -10.96 9.97 -12.54
N ILE A 4 -11.57 11.03 -13.09
CA ILE A 4 -12.03 12.18 -12.28
C ILE A 4 -13.12 11.75 -11.27
N LYS A 5 -14.03 10.86 -11.68
CA LYS A 5 -15.04 10.33 -10.76
C LYS A 5 -14.40 9.50 -9.65
N GLY A 6 -13.46 8.62 -9.99
CA GLY A 6 -12.72 7.81 -9.02
C GLY A 6 -11.98 8.67 -8.00
N ILE A 7 -11.22 9.67 -8.46
CA ILE A 7 -10.56 10.65 -7.58
C ILE A 7 -11.59 11.32 -6.65
N GLY A 8 -12.71 11.78 -7.19
CA GLY A 8 -13.76 12.44 -6.40
C GLY A 8 -14.40 11.55 -5.35
N VAL A 9 -14.51 10.24 -5.60
CA VAL A 9 -15.01 9.25 -4.61
C VAL A 9 -13.96 9.01 -3.53
N ALA A 10 -12.72 8.77 -3.92
CA ALA A 10 -11.61 8.50 -3.01
C ALA A 10 -11.35 9.66 -2.04
N VAL A 11 -11.21 10.90 -2.52
CA VAL A 11 -10.93 12.06 -1.66
C VAL A 11 -12.07 12.34 -0.67
N LYS A 12 -13.31 12.01 -1.01
CA LYS A 12 -14.44 12.13 -0.08
C LYS A 12 -14.42 11.05 1.00
N ALA A 13 -14.13 9.80 0.61
CA ALA A 13 -14.08 8.68 1.55
C ALA A 13 -12.91 8.84 2.55
N LEU A 14 -11.76 9.31 2.05
CA LEU A 14 -10.55 9.49 2.86
C LEU A 14 -10.47 10.87 3.55
N ASP A 15 -11.48 11.72 3.35
CA ASP A 15 -11.52 13.09 3.90
C ASP A 15 -10.29 13.95 3.52
N MET A 16 -9.85 13.81 2.28
CA MET A 16 -8.67 14.50 1.74
C MET A 16 -9.09 15.61 0.76
N PRO A 17 -9.06 16.89 1.14
CA PRO A 17 -9.45 17.97 0.24
C PRO A 17 -8.46 18.15 -0.91
N ILE A 18 -8.97 18.34 -2.11
CA ILE A 18 -8.16 18.75 -3.27
C ILE A 18 -7.86 20.23 -3.13
N VAL A 19 -6.59 20.59 -2.99
CA VAL A 19 -6.15 21.97 -2.80
C VAL A 19 -5.58 22.61 -4.06
N SER A 20 -5.14 21.80 -5.01
CA SER A 20 -4.61 22.24 -6.30
C SER A 20 -4.69 21.14 -7.33
N GLY A 21 -4.66 21.49 -8.58
CA GLY A 21 -4.62 20.52 -9.67
C GLY A 21 -4.51 21.17 -11.03
N ASN A 22 -4.14 20.36 -12.01
CA ASN A 22 -4.03 20.71 -13.40
C ASN A 22 -4.58 19.55 -14.25
N VAL A 23 -5.14 19.84 -15.39
CA VAL A 23 -5.57 18.81 -16.35
C VAL A 23 -5.21 19.24 -17.76
N SER A 24 -4.65 18.29 -18.54
CA SER A 24 -4.49 18.39 -19.97
C SER A 24 -5.46 17.40 -20.64
N LEU A 25 -6.38 17.89 -21.43
CA LEU A 25 -7.44 17.07 -22.02
C LEU A 25 -7.14 16.61 -23.46
N TYR A 26 -6.07 17.11 -24.03
CA TYR A 26 -5.62 16.75 -25.36
C TYR A 26 -4.19 16.23 -25.31
N ASN A 27 -4.07 14.91 -25.13
CA ASN A 27 -2.78 14.23 -25.00
C ASN A 27 -2.69 13.12 -26.05
N GLU A 28 -1.75 13.25 -26.95
CA GLU A 28 -1.47 12.23 -27.96
C GLU A 28 0.03 12.15 -28.27
N THR A 29 0.44 10.99 -28.74
CA THR A 29 1.78 10.75 -29.30
C THR A 29 1.60 10.13 -30.68
N ASP A 30 2.18 10.74 -31.70
CA ASP A 30 2.11 10.28 -33.11
C ASP A 30 0.68 9.99 -33.60
N GLY A 31 -0.28 10.84 -33.21
CA GLY A 31 -1.69 10.71 -33.57
C GLY A 31 -2.47 9.64 -32.81
N SER A 32 -1.85 9.02 -31.81
CA SER A 32 -2.50 8.06 -30.91
C SER A 32 -2.71 8.67 -29.51
N GLY A 33 -3.93 8.65 -29.01
CA GLY A 33 -4.25 9.13 -27.66
C GLY A 33 -3.56 8.29 -26.60
N ILE A 34 -2.95 8.96 -25.59
CA ILE A 34 -2.37 8.28 -24.45
C ILE A 34 -3.44 7.79 -23.47
N LEU A 35 -3.09 6.83 -22.62
CA LEU A 35 -3.95 6.39 -21.53
C LEU A 35 -4.19 7.54 -20.53
N PRO A 36 -5.39 7.64 -19.94
CA PRO A 36 -5.68 8.63 -18.91
C PRO A 36 -4.91 8.26 -17.63
N THR A 37 -3.81 8.95 -17.38
CA THR A 37 -2.91 8.68 -16.26
C THR A 37 -2.92 9.84 -15.28
N PRO A 38 -3.79 9.82 -14.24
CA PRO A 38 -3.74 10.81 -13.18
C PRO A 38 -2.53 10.58 -12.28
N THR A 39 -1.87 11.67 -11.90
CA THR A 39 -0.82 11.65 -10.87
C THR A 39 -1.35 12.39 -9.65
N ILE A 40 -1.30 11.76 -8.48
CA ILE A 40 -1.78 12.32 -7.23
C ILE A 40 -0.60 12.57 -6.30
N GLY A 41 -0.46 13.80 -5.85
CA GLY A 41 0.46 14.16 -4.76
C GLY A 41 -0.32 14.45 -3.49
N ALA A 42 0.13 13.94 -2.37
CA ALA A 42 -0.42 14.26 -1.06
C ALA A 42 0.61 14.97 -0.20
N VAL A 43 0.15 15.91 0.62
CA VAL A 43 0.99 16.64 1.58
C VAL A 43 0.39 16.49 2.96
N GLY A 44 1.19 15.99 3.90
CA GLY A 44 0.84 15.88 5.31
C GLY A 44 1.81 16.69 6.18
N LEU A 45 1.41 16.95 7.42
CA LEU A 45 2.22 17.62 8.42
C LEU A 45 2.55 16.66 9.55
N ILE A 46 3.84 16.45 9.81
CA ILE A 46 4.33 15.71 10.96
C ILE A 46 4.80 16.74 11.99
N ALA A 47 4.14 16.77 13.15
CA ALA A 47 4.44 17.74 14.19
C ALA A 47 5.77 17.45 14.91
N ASP A 48 6.21 16.22 14.92
CA ASP A 48 7.41 15.72 15.58
C ASP A 48 8.14 14.77 14.64
N THR A 49 9.26 15.18 14.09
CA THR A 49 10.02 14.38 13.12
C THR A 49 10.62 13.10 13.71
N ASP A 50 10.80 13.04 15.04
CA ASP A 50 11.29 11.81 15.70
C ASP A 50 10.25 10.69 15.70
N LYS A 51 9.00 11.01 15.36
CA LYS A 51 7.89 10.05 15.21
C LYS A 51 7.64 9.65 13.75
N ALA A 52 8.46 10.12 12.82
CA ALA A 52 8.34 9.72 11.44
C ALA A 52 8.68 8.22 11.27
N ILE A 53 7.77 7.49 10.64
CA ILE A 53 7.97 6.09 10.28
C ILE A 53 8.43 6.04 8.83
N VAL A 54 9.51 5.33 8.58
CA VAL A 54 10.10 5.13 7.24
C VAL A 54 9.96 3.66 6.81
N GLY A 55 10.20 3.36 5.54
CA GLY A 55 10.10 2.01 4.99
C GLY A 55 11.31 1.11 5.24
N VAL A 56 12.18 1.41 6.22
CA VAL A 56 13.44 0.70 6.45
C VAL A 56 13.34 -0.22 7.66
N ALA A 57 13.44 -1.53 7.44
CA ALA A 57 13.39 -2.55 8.49
C ALA A 57 14.63 -2.48 9.43
N ARG A 58 14.62 -3.33 10.44
CA ARG A 58 15.78 -3.56 11.33
C ARG A 58 15.99 -5.04 11.55
N GLU A 59 17.23 -5.45 11.74
CA GLU A 59 17.56 -6.84 12.04
C GLU A 59 16.80 -7.34 13.29
N GLY A 60 16.23 -8.55 13.19
CA GLY A 60 15.46 -9.18 14.26
C GLY A 60 14.03 -8.69 14.43
N HIS A 61 13.55 -7.78 13.57
CA HIS A 61 12.16 -7.37 13.57
C HIS A 61 11.27 -8.39 12.84
N LEU A 62 10.01 -8.43 13.22
CA LEU A 62 8.95 -9.15 12.55
C LEU A 62 8.32 -8.27 11.50
N ALA A 63 8.01 -8.83 10.34
CA ALA A 63 7.22 -8.22 9.30
C ALA A 63 5.75 -8.68 9.44
N ILE A 64 4.82 -7.74 9.51
CA ILE A 64 3.39 -8.00 9.67
C ILE A 64 2.66 -7.38 8.48
N LEU A 65 1.87 -8.18 7.80
CA LEU A 65 0.99 -7.73 6.73
C LEU A 65 -0.35 -7.27 7.33
N ILE A 66 -0.75 -6.04 7.00
CA ILE A 66 -2.04 -5.46 7.34
C ILE A 66 -2.88 -5.37 6.07
N GLY A 67 -4.13 -5.81 6.13
CA GLY A 67 -5.05 -5.90 5.02
C GLY A 67 -5.24 -7.32 4.50
N GLU A 68 -6.30 -7.54 3.73
CA GLU A 68 -6.67 -8.83 3.18
C GLU A 68 -5.89 -9.11 1.89
N THR A 69 -5.39 -10.33 1.73
CA THR A 69 -4.75 -10.80 0.51
C THR A 69 -5.72 -11.67 -0.29
N LEU A 70 -6.12 -11.19 -1.46
CA LEU A 70 -6.99 -11.90 -2.40
C LEU A 70 -6.19 -12.49 -3.57
N GLY A 71 -4.93 -12.10 -3.71
CA GLY A 71 -4.01 -12.60 -4.72
C GLY A 71 -4.29 -12.07 -6.13
N HIS A 72 -4.71 -10.82 -6.26
CA HIS A 72 -5.06 -10.21 -7.54
C HIS A 72 -3.81 -9.96 -8.40
N LEU A 73 -3.71 -10.65 -9.53
CA LEU A 73 -2.58 -10.55 -10.47
C LEU A 73 -2.90 -9.76 -11.75
N GLY A 74 -4.16 -9.40 -11.98
CA GLY A 74 -4.54 -8.62 -13.17
C GLY A 74 -3.88 -7.24 -13.19
N GLN A 75 -3.33 -6.83 -14.34
CA GLN A 75 -2.59 -5.57 -14.55
C GLN A 75 -1.34 -5.41 -13.66
N SER A 76 -0.84 -6.47 -13.05
CA SER A 76 0.29 -6.43 -12.11
C SER A 76 1.64 -6.23 -12.78
N ALA A 77 2.61 -5.72 -12.02
CA ALA A 77 4.00 -5.64 -12.43
C ALA A 77 4.58 -7.02 -12.76
N LEU A 78 4.18 -8.09 -12.05
CA LEU A 78 4.58 -9.45 -12.39
C LEU A 78 4.19 -9.83 -13.84
N LEU A 79 2.95 -9.54 -14.24
CA LEU A 79 2.51 -9.83 -15.61
C LEU A 79 3.24 -8.95 -16.62
N ALA A 80 3.41 -7.68 -16.35
CA ALA A 80 4.04 -6.74 -17.28
C ALA A 80 5.53 -7.00 -17.45
N GLU A 81 6.29 -7.10 -16.36
CA GLU A 81 7.75 -7.10 -16.38
C GLU A 81 8.34 -8.50 -16.56
N VAL A 82 7.70 -9.54 -16.00
CA VAL A 82 8.23 -10.92 -16.10
C VAL A 82 7.63 -11.66 -17.28
N PHE A 83 6.33 -11.53 -17.50
CA PHE A 83 5.63 -12.26 -18.56
C PHE A 83 5.38 -11.43 -19.83
N ASN A 84 5.72 -10.14 -19.83
CA ASN A 84 5.48 -9.19 -20.93
C ASN A 84 4.00 -9.22 -21.41
N ARG A 85 3.08 -9.21 -20.44
CA ARG A 85 1.62 -9.29 -20.65
C ARG A 85 0.93 -8.14 -19.93
N ILE A 86 0.00 -7.49 -20.61
CA ILE A 86 -0.89 -6.49 -20.03
C ILE A 86 -2.30 -7.05 -20.19
N GLU A 87 -2.83 -7.65 -19.13
CA GLU A 87 -4.12 -8.34 -19.16
C GLU A 87 -4.78 -8.42 -17.78
N GLY A 88 -6.05 -8.78 -17.79
CA GLY A 88 -6.89 -8.82 -16.59
C GLY A 88 -7.48 -7.45 -16.24
N ASP A 89 -8.31 -7.43 -15.24
CA ASP A 89 -8.90 -6.20 -14.69
C ASP A 89 -7.95 -5.59 -13.65
N ALA A 90 -8.09 -4.30 -13.37
CA ALA A 90 -7.43 -3.67 -12.24
C ALA A 90 -7.98 -4.24 -10.91
N PRO A 91 -7.18 -4.24 -9.84
CA PRO A 91 -7.64 -4.74 -8.54
C PRO A 91 -8.86 -3.93 -8.06
N PRO A 92 -9.83 -4.60 -7.41
CA PRO A 92 -10.95 -3.91 -6.79
C PRO A 92 -10.47 -2.97 -5.69
N VAL A 93 -11.14 -1.84 -5.52
CA VAL A 93 -10.82 -0.85 -4.48
C VAL A 93 -11.96 -0.83 -3.46
N ASP A 94 -11.66 -1.10 -2.19
CA ASP A 94 -12.54 -0.85 -1.07
C ASP A 94 -12.01 0.32 -0.24
N LEU A 95 -12.68 1.46 -0.34
CA LEU A 95 -12.27 2.68 0.35
C LEU A 95 -12.54 2.63 1.87
N THR A 96 -13.36 1.71 2.33
CA THR A 96 -13.58 1.47 3.76
C THR A 96 -12.36 0.79 4.35
N ASP A 97 -11.87 -0.25 3.69
CA ASP A 97 -10.66 -0.95 4.11
C ASP A 97 -9.41 -0.07 3.98
N GLU A 98 -9.30 0.73 2.91
CA GLU A 98 -8.23 1.73 2.77
C GLU A 98 -8.17 2.66 3.97
N LYS A 99 -9.31 3.21 4.35
CA LYS A 99 -9.39 4.11 5.49
C LYS A 99 -9.12 3.40 6.80
N LYS A 100 -9.76 2.24 7.04
CA LYS A 100 -9.63 1.45 8.27
C LYS A 100 -8.18 1.04 8.52
N ASN A 101 -7.52 0.48 7.51
CA ASN A 101 -6.16 -0.02 7.65
C ASN A 101 -5.14 1.12 7.82
N GLY A 102 -5.30 2.22 7.07
CA GLY A 102 -4.46 3.41 7.24
C GLY A 102 -4.64 4.07 8.62
N GLU A 103 -5.87 4.16 9.13
CA GLU A 103 -6.16 4.68 10.48
C GLU A 103 -5.57 3.76 11.55
N PHE A 104 -5.70 2.44 11.41
CA PHE A 104 -5.12 1.47 12.33
C PHE A 104 -3.60 1.66 12.49
N ILE A 105 -2.86 1.81 11.37
CA ILE A 105 -1.42 2.04 11.42
C ILE A 105 -1.10 3.37 12.10
N ARG A 106 -1.82 4.42 11.77
CA ARG A 106 -1.62 5.76 12.32
C ARG A 106 -1.85 5.79 13.83
N GLU A 107 -2.90 5.14 14.32
CA GLU A 107 -3.25 5.08 15.73
C GLU A 107 -2.26 4.22 16.53
N ASN A 108 -1.72 3.19 15.90
CA ASN A 108 -0.76 2.28 16.51
C ASN A 108 0.71 2.59 16.14
N SER A 109 0.97 3.79 15.65
CA SER A 109 2.30 4.20 15.16
C SER A 109 3.42 4.07 16.20
N ALA A 110 3.11 4.11 17.49
CA ALA A 110 4.10 3.89 18.56
C ALA A 110 4.68 2.46 18.58
N TRP A 111 3.97 1.49 18.01
CA TRP A 111 4.39 0.08 17.93
C TRP A 111 4.97 -0.30 16.56
N VAL A 112 5.00 0.62 15.62
CA VAL A 112 5.51 0.40 14.26
C VAL A 112 6.86 1.09 14.10
N THR A 113 7.88 0.35 13.67
CA THR A 113 9.22 0.88 13.44
C THR A 113 9.54 1.14 11.98
N ALA A 114 8.86 0.44 11.07
CA ALA A 114 8.90 0.69 9.64
C ALA A 114 7.54 0.37 9.01
N CYS A 115 7.19 1.07 7.95
CA CYS A 115 5.94 0.87 7.22
C CYS A 115 6.12 1.24 5.76
N THR A 116 5.55 0.42 4.87
CA THR A 116 5.37 0.72 3.45
C THR A 116 4.00 0.22 2.99
N ASP A 117 3.44 0.82 1.96
CA ASP A 117 2.28 0.27 1.27
C ASP A 117 2.70 -0.91 0.37
N LEU A 118 1.74 -1.74 0.00
CA LEU A 118 1.91 -2.73 -1.04
C LEU A 118 1.32 -2.19 -2.33
N SER A 119 2.17 -1.99 -3.34
CA SER A 119 1.79 -1.51 -4.67
C SER A 119 2.37 -2.44 -5.74
N ASP A 120 3.11 -1.91 -6.70
CA ASP A 120 3.74 -2.70 -7.77
C ASP A 120 4.63 -3.83 -7.21
N GLY A 121 4.42 -5.05 -7.70
CA GLY A 121 5.17 -6.23 -7.26
C GLY A 121 4.72 -6.85 -5.93
N GLY A 122 3.69 -6.29 -5.29
CA GLY A 122 3.03 -6.86 -4.11
C GLY A 122 3.93 -7.04 -2.89
N LEU A 123 3.64 -8.07 -2.10
CA LEU A 123 4.35 -8.36 -0.85
C LEU A 123 5.84 -8.64 -1.06
N ALA A 124 6.19 -9.35 -2.12
CA ALA A 124 7.57 -9.75 -2.38
C ALA A 124 8.47 -8.54 -2.61
N LEU A 125 8.03 -7.56 -3.43
CA LEU A 125 8.83 -6.37 -3.70
C LEU A 125 8.86 -5.44 -2.48
N ALA A 126 7.74 -5.20 -1.83
CA ALA A 126 7.68 -4.37 -0.62
C ALA A 126 8.61 -4.91 0.50
N ALA A 127 8.59 -6.22 0.73
CA ALA A 127 9.47 -6.85 1.71
C ALA A 127 10.95 -6.79 1.32
N PHE A 128 11.24 -6.97 0.03
CA PHE A 128 12.61 -6.84 -0.50
C PHE A 128 13.14 -5.42 -0.31
N GLU A 129 12.42 -4.41 -0.72
CA GLU A 129 12.83 -3.01 -0.60
C GLU A 129 13.04 -2.58 0.85
N MET A 130 12.10 -2.97 1.74
CA MET A 130 12.22 -2.70 3.18
C MET A 130 13.46 -3.34 3.81
N ALA A 131 13.83 -4.54 3.37
CA ALA A 131 14.99 -5.29 3.87
C ALA A 131 16.30 -4.85 3.21
N GLU A 132 16.29 -4.57 1.90
CA GLU A 132 17.48 -4.20 1.11
C GLU A 132 18.05 -2.87 1.58
N GLU A 133 17.23 -1.86 1.81
CA GLU A 133 17.66 -0.57 2.32
C GLU A 133 18.29 -0.68 3.73
N ALA A 134 17.81 -1.63 4.52
CA ALA A 134 18.38 -1.94 5.84
C ALA A 134 19.65 -2.82 5.78
N GLY A 135 19.96 -3.42 4.65
CA GLY A 135 21.06 -4.38 4.49
C GLY A 135 20.82 -5.70 5.23
N VAL A 136 19.58 -6.12 5.39
CA VAL A 136 19.17 -7.36 6.08
C VAL A 136 18.45 -8.30 5.12
N GLY A 137 18.32 -9.57 5.50
CA GLY A 137 17.47 -10.53 4.80
C GLY A 137 16.05 -10.52 5.34
N VAL A 138 15.10 -10.97 4.53
CA VAL A 138 13.71 -11.18 4.93
C VAL A 138 13.30 -12.63 4.65
N SER A 139 12.47 -13.21 5.53
CA SER A 139 11.84 -14.52 5.32
C SER A 139 10.33 -14.32 5.32
N LEU A 140 9.69 -14.78 4.27
CA LEU A 140 8.23 -14.78 4.14
C LEU A 140 7.73 -16.23 4.29
N ASP A 141 6.63 -16.43 5.00
CA ASP A 141 6.05 -17.74 5.27
C ASP A 141 4.99 -18.09 4.21
N THR A 142 5.33 -17.91 2.95
CA THR A 142 4.50 -18.31 1.82
C THR A 142 5.38 -18.52 0.58
N ASP A 143 4.98 -19.49 -0.27
CA ASP A 143 5.53 -19.74 -1.60
C ASP A 143 4.47 -19.57 -2.71
N ASP A 144 3.27 -19.13 -2.36
CA ASP A 144 2.20 -18.89 -3.32
C ASP A 144 2.47 -17.60 -4.12
N THR A 145 2.49 -17.75 -5.44
CA THR A 145 2.78 -16.64 -6.35
C THR A 145 1.74 -15.52 -6.23
N SER A 146 0.49 -15.83 -5.99
CA SER A 146 -0.57 -14.84 -5.88
C SER A 146 -0.52 -14.07 -4.56
N GLU A 147 -0.09 -14.71 -3.49
CA GLU A 147 0.16 -14.02 -2.21
C GLU A 147 1.39 -13.12 -2.27
N LEU A 148 2.47 -13.60 -2.92
CA LEU A 148 3.73 -12.87 -3.04
C LEU A 148 3.63 -11.65 -3.97
N PHE A 149 2.97 -11.80 -5.12
CA PHE A 149 2.98 -10.81 -6.19
C PHE A 149 1.58 -10.22 -6.51
N GLY A 150 0.56 -10.59 -5.76
CA GLY A 150 -0.76 -9.97 -5.88
C GLY A 150 -0.70 -8.49 -5.49
N GLU A 151 -1.40 -7.65 -6.24
CA GLU A 151 -1.43 -6.19 -6.06
C GLU A 151 -2.79 -5.73 -5.54
N ASP A 152 -3.31 -6.46 -4.54
CA ASP A 152 -4.54 -6.08 -3.85
C ASP A 152 -4.36 -4.74 -3.14
N GLN A 153 -5.42 -3.96 -3.09
CA GLN A 153 -5.43 -2.63 -2.49
C GLN A 153 -5.56 -2.68 -0.96
N ALA A 154 -5.41 -1.55 -0.28
CA ALA A 154 -5.58 -1.39 1.16
C ALA A 154 -4.62 -2.24 2.01
N ARG A 155 -3.43 -2.56 1.50
CA ARG A 155 -2.45 -3.39 2.21
C ARG A 155 -1.19 -2.61 2.56
N TYR A 156 -0.65 -2.93 3.73
CA TYR A 156 0.59 -2.35 4.24
C TYR A 156 1.48 -3.42 4.85
N LEU A 157 2.80 -3.28 4.67
CA LEU A 157 3.79 -4.06 5.38
C LEU A 157 4.37 -3.20 6.49
N VAL A 158 4.25 -3.66 7.73
CA VAL A 158 4.85 -2.99 8.88
C VAL A 158 5.92 -3.87 9.51
N ALA A 159 6.95 -3.26 10.08
CA ALA A 159 7.96 -3.97 10.85
C ALA A 159 7.99 -3.45 12.29
N CYS A 160 8.18 -4.36 13.23
CA CYS A 160 8.27 -4.08 14.66
C CYS A 160 9.03 -5.18 15.42
N ASN A 161 9.44 -4.92 16.65
CA ASN A 161 9.99 -5.97 17.50
C ASN A 161 8.88 -6.91 18.02
N PHE A 162 9.27 -7.98 18.70
CA PHE A 162 8.35 -9.02 19.18
C PHE A 162 7.27 -8.46 20.14
N ASP A 163 7.65 -7.67 21.12
CA ASP A 163 6.71 -7.13 22.11
C ASP A 163 5.71 -6.16 21.48
N GLN A 164 6.16 -5.39 20.49
CA GLN A 164 5.31 -4.50 19.70
C GLN A 164 4.35 -5.28 18.79
N ALA A 165 4.79 -6.41 18.24
CA ALA A 165 3.95 -7.29 17.43
C ALA A 165 2.81 -7.90 18.26
N GLU A 166 3.11 -8.37 19.48
CA GLU A 166 2.08 -8.85 20.41
C GLU A 166 1.05 -7.75 20.70
N ALA A 167 1.50 -6.52 21.02
CA ALA A 167 0.62 -5.39 21.28
C ALA A 167 -0.29 -5.03 20.08
N LEU A 168 0.24 -5.06 18.86
CA LEU A 168 -0.53 -4.85 17.64
C LEU A 168 -1.62 -5.91 17.42
N MET A 169 -1.29 -7.18 17.70
CA MET A 169 -2.23 -8.29 17.53
C MET A 169 -3.33 -8.26 18.59
N GLU A 170 -2.99 -7.95 19.84
CA GLU A 170 -3.99 -7.79 20.92
C GLU A 170 -4.96 -6.65 20.61
N HIS A 171 -4.47 -5.51 20.15
CA HIS A 171 -5.32 -4.37 19.81
C HIS A 171 -6.26 -4.64 18.63
N LYS A 172 -5.79 -5.39 17.62
CA LYS A 172 -6.64 -5.88 16.51
C LYS A 172 -7.81 -6.72 17.03
N ASP A 173 -7.54 -7.64 17.95
CA ASP A 173 -8.55 -8.55 18.51
C ASP A 173 -9.56 -7.80 19.39
N GLU A 174 -9.14 -6.77 20.11
CA GLU A 174 -10.02 -5.88 20.89
C GLU A 174 -10.97 -5.10 19.97
N LEU A 175 -10.48 -4.56 18.85
CA LEU A 175 -11.30 -3.86 17.86
C LEU A 175 -12.32 -4.80 17.20
N ALA A 176 -11.92 -6.00 16.84
CA ALA A 176 -12.81 -6.99 16.23
C ALA A 176 -13.92 -7.49 17.21
N ALA A 177 -13.68 -7.42 18.52
CA ALA A 177 -14.66 -7.77 19.54
C ALA A 177 -15.65 -6.63 19.85
N ALA A 178 -15.36 -5.41 19.42
CA ALA A 178 -16.17 -4.22 19.64
C ALA A 178 -17.14 -3.91 18.48
N GLU A 179 -16.99 -4.56 17.34
CA GLU A 179 -17.89 -4.53 16.17
C GLU A 179 -19.00 -5.60 16.30
#